data_e74cb21cabc1b88799fe8640121ebff2
#
_entry.id   e74cb21cabc1b88799fe8640121ebff2
#
_cell.length_a   1.000
_cell.length_b   1.000
_cell.length_c   1.000
_cell.angle_alpha   90.00
_cell.angle_beta   90.00
_cell.angle_gamma   90.00
#
_symmetry.space_group_name_H-M   'P 1'
#
loop_
_entity.id
_entity.type
_entity.pdbx_description
1 polymer ?
#
loop_
_entity_poly.entity_id
_entity_poly.type
_entity_poly.pdbx_seq_one_letter_code
_entity_poly.pdbx_strand_id
1 'polypeptide(L)'
;MDDATTRQWAEENFGSVDLRHQRRTRRLVHSAAAIAALPEKPFNQVFNWNDLRAFDNLCDQDVATLPAIQGPHWERTRQAMGQHELVLILHDTSELDCTAHHALQGAGPIGDGHARGFLQHNSLAVLPRPRQVLGLAYQQLRVRQEAPAGESKSQRQRRPRESDLWLEGITATGRPPEGSCWVDVGDRGSDWSEAMRAAQEVGHAFLFRLAQNRQVWTTAEREQWIGLRDYACSLPSQGSDQVDIPARGGRASRTALVQLAAAPVWIPAPDAAPRRWSQPVLAAWVIRIWETQAPQGVEPLEWILICSLPTQTLEELKTRRDWYASRWMVEICHPDYPSSARLYRRSRAA
;
A
#
# COMPACT_ATOMS: atom_id res chain seq x y z
N MET A 1 2.81 3.92 -25.13
CA MET A 1 4.27 3.80 -25.39
C MET A 1 4.44 3.14 -26.73
N ASP A 2 5.48 3.48 -27.49
CA ASP A 2 5.80 2.76 -28.71
C ASP A 2 6.45 1.38 -28.39
N ASP A 3 6.55 0.54 -29.40
CA ASP A 3 7.01 -0.86 -29.24
C ASP A 3 8.48 -0.96 -28.79
N ALA A 4 9.33 -0.01 -29.17
CA ALA A 4 10.73 0.06 -28.76
C ALA A 4 10.86 0.43 -27.28
N THR A 5 10.09 1.43 -26.84
CA THR A 5 10.06 1.90 -25.44
C THR A 5 9.53 0.84 -24.48
N THR A 6 8.47 0.10 -24.85
CA THR A 6 7.94 -0.98 -24.00
C THR A 6 8.90 -2.16 -23.91
N ARG A 7 9.60 -2.49 -24.99
CA ARG A 7 10.60 -3.54 -24.99
C ARG A 7 11.82 -3.19 -24.13
N GLN A 8 12.32 -1.97 -24.27
CA GLN A 8 13.41 -1.48 -23.42
C GLN A 8 13.01 -1.53 -21.94
N TRP A 9 11.81 -1.01 -21.60
CA TRP A 9 11.29 -1.07 -20.24
C TRP A 9 11.19 -2.51 -19.71
N ALA A 10 10.69 -3.43 -20.51
CA ALA A 10 10.56 -4.84 -20.12
C ALA A 10 11.93 -5.50 -19.90
N GLU A 11 12.90 -5.22 -20.76
CA GLU A 11 14.29 -5.72 -20.61
C GLU A 11 14.93 -5.18 -19.33
N GLU A 12 14.78 -3.90 -19.06
CA GLU A 12 15.31 -3.25 -17.87
C GLU A 12 14.72 -3.79 -16.56
N ASN A 13 13.44 -4.17 -16.55
CA ASN A 13 12.75 -4.63 -15.34
C ASN A 13 12.77 -6.16 -15.16
N PHE A 14 12.84 -6.93 -16.24
CA PHE A 14 12.70 -8.39 -16.20
C PHE A 14 13.85 -9.14 -16.88
N GLY A 15 14.77 -8.47 -17.58
CA GLY A 15 15.86 -9.12 -18.32
C GLY A 15 16.84 -9.88 -17.41
N SER A 16 16.97 -9.49 -16.15
CA SER A 16 17.82 -10.16 -15.15
C SER A 16 17.10 -11.25 -14.34
N VAL A 17 15.81 -11.52 -14.61
CA VAL A 17 15.04 -12.56 -13.90
C VAL A 17 15.63 -13.94 -14.19
N ASP A 18 15.99 -14.69 -13.14
CA ASP A 18 16.45 -16.07 -13.27
C ASP A 18 15.29 -17.06 -13.18
N LEU A 19 14.87 -17.57 -14.33
CA LEU A 19 13.89 -18.66 -14.46
C LEU A 19 14.57 -19.99 -14.81
N ARG A 20 15.84 -20.18 -14.41
CA ARG A 20 16.67 -21.37 -14.68
C ARG A 20 16.90 -21.68 -16.17
N HIS A 21 16.39 -20.86 -17.08
CA HIS A 21 16.57 -21.04 -18.51
C HIS A 21 16.38 -19.73 -19.27
N GLN A 22 17.37 -19.29 -20.04
CA GLN A 22 17.37 -18.01 -20.77
C GLN A 22 16.15 -17.82 -21.71
N ARG A 23 15.62 -18.92 -22.30
CA ARG A 23 14.41 -18.84 -23.14
C ARG A 23 13.19 -18.41 -22.34
N ARG A 24 13.08 -18.80 -21.06
CA ARG A 24 11.98 -18.39 -20.17
C ARG A 24 12.07 -16.91 -19.84
N THR A 25 13.27 -16.41 -19.51
CA THR A 25 13.51 -14.99 -19.27
C THR A 25 13.18 -14.15 -20.50
N ARG A 26 13.65 -14.56 -21.70
CA ARG A 26 13.30 -13.88 -22.95
C ARG A 26 11.79 -13.90 -23.21
N ARG A 27 11.09 -15.00 -22.90
CA ARG A 27 9.63 -15.09 -23.01
C ARG A 27 8.94 -14.14 -22.04
N LEU A 28 9.41 -14.06 -20.79
CA LEU A 28 8.89 -13.12 -19.81
C LEU A 28 9.02 -11.67 -20.30
N VAL A 29 10.21 -11.26 -20.77
CA VAL A 29 10.46 -9.91 -21.31
C VAL A 29 9.53 -9.61 -22.49
N HIS A 30 9.42 -10.54 -23.45
CA HIS A 30 8.53 -10.39 -24.60
C HIS A 30 7.07 -10.22 -24.17
N SER A 31 6.61 -11.06 -23.24
CA SER A 31 5.22 -10.99 -22.73
C SER A 31 4.95 -9.71 -21.96
N ALA A 32 5.90 -9.28 -21.12
CA ALA A 32 5.80 -8.03 -20.38
C ALA A 32 5.73 -6.80 -21.31
N ALA A 33 6.55 -6.77 -22.37
CA ALA A 33 6.53 -5.71 -23.37
C ALA A 33 5.18 -5.66 -24.10
N ALA A 34 4.66 -6.81 -24.53
CA ALA A 34 3.38 -6.89 -25.24
C ALA A 34 2.20 -6.43 -24.35
N ILE A 35 2.18 -6.84 -23.06
CA ILE A 35 1.17 -6.40 -22.09
C ILE A 35 1.28 -4.90 -21.84
N ALA A 36 2.48 -4.36 -21.66
CA ALA A 36 2.71 -2.94 -21.44
C ALA A 36 2.34 -2.06 -22.65
N ALA A 37 2.43 -2.59 -23.87
CA ALA A 37 1.99 -1.90 -25.08
C ALA A 37 0.46 -1.76 -25.14
N LEU A 38 -0.29 -2.72 -24.58
CA LEU A 38 -1.75 -2.81 -24.63
C LEU A 38 -2.35 -3.12 -23.25
N PRO A 39 -2.15 -2.25 -22.22
CA PRO A 39 -2.44 -2.56 -20.83
C PRO A 39 -3.93 -2.80 -20.52
N GLU A 40 -4.84 -2.27 -21.36
CA GLU A 40 -6.30 -2.42 -21.16
C GLU A 40 -6.89 -3.57 -21.97
N LYS A 41 -6.07 -4.30 -22.71
CA LYS A 41 -6.54 -5.40 -23.55
C LYS A 41 -6.43 -6.74 -22.83
N PRO A 42 -7.42 -7.64 -22.98
CA PRO A 42 -7.32 -9.00 -22.48
C PRO A 42 -6.23 -9.77 -23.24
N PHE A 43 -5.63 -10.77 -22.63
CA PHE A 43 -4.48 -11.50 -23.18
C PHE A 43 -4.70 -12.10 -24.58
N ASN A 44 -5.92 -12.51 -24.91
CA ASN A 44 -6.27 -13.00 -26.24
C ASN A 44 -6.30 -11.91 -27.32
N GLN A 45 -6.24 -10.62 -26.94
CA GLN A 45 -6.07 -9.49 -27.86
C GLN A 45 -4.64 -8.92 -27.84
N VAL A 46 -3.88 -9.19 -26.77
CA VAL A 46 -2.46 -8.83 -26.64
C VAL A 46 -1.59 -9.83 -27.39
N PHE A 47 -1.88 -11.12 -27.26
CA PHE A 47 -1.08 -12.20 -27.82
C PHE A 47 -1.77 -12.88 -28.99
N ASN A 48 -0.98 -13.26 -30.03
CA ASN A 48 -1.43 -14.27 -30.97
C ASN A 48 -1.48 -15.65 -30.26
N TRP A 49 -2.04 -16.66 -30.97
CA TRP A 49 -2.22 -18.00 -30.36
C TRP A 49 -0.92 -18.64 -29.86
N ASN A 50 0.18 -18.51 -30.62
CA ASN A 50 1.46 -19.11 -30.23
C ASN A 50 2.09 -18.42 -29.04
N ASP A 51 2.00 -17.09 -28.99
CA ASP A 51 2.52 -16.30 -27.88
C ASP A 51 1.70 -16.50 -26.60
N LEU A 52 0.38 -16.59 -26.72
CA LEU A 52 -0.50 -16.89 -25.59
C LEU A 52 -0.17 -18.26 -24.99
N ARG A 53 -0.07 -19.30 -25.83
CA ARG A 53 0.32 -20.63 -25.37
C ARG A 53 1.70 -20.67 -24.72
N ALA A 54 2.65 -19.90 -25.28
CA ALA A 54 4.00 -19.81 -24.72
C ALA A 54 4.02 -19.03 -23.38
N PHE A 55 3.14 -18.04 -23.22
CA PHE A 55 2.94 -17.33 -21.96
C PHE A 55 2.30 -18.26 -20.90
N ASP A 56 1.24 -18.99 -21.25
CA ASP A 56 0.62 -19.98 -20.36
C ASP A 56 1.63 -21.04 -19.90
N ASN A 57 2.43 -21.58 -20.83
CA ASN A 57 3.49 -22.53 -20.48
C ASN A 57 4.56 -21.95 -19.57
N LEU A 58 4.83 -20.65 -19.64
CA LEU A 58 5.73 -19.95 -18.73
C LEU A 58 5.10 -19.85 -17.33
N CYS A 59 3.83 -19.45 -17.25
CA CYS A 59 3.11 -19.34 -15.98
C CYS A 59 2.95 -20.67 -15.25
N ASP A 60 2.97 -21.81 -15.98
CA ASP A 60 2.90 -23.16 -15.43
C ASP A 60 4.22 -23.67 -14.85
N GLN A 61 5.30 -22.92 -14.98
CA GLN A 61 6.59 -23.35 -14.42
C GLN A 61 6.66 -23.06 -12.92
N ASP A 62 7.09 -24.02 -12.12
CA ASP A 62 7.27 -23.86 -10.66
C ASP A 62 8.22 -22.70 -10.29
N VAL A 63 9.15 -22.38 -11.19
CA VAL A 63 10.09 -21.27 -10.98
C VAL A 63 9.51 -19.89 -11.27
N ALA A 64 8.34 -19.81 -11.93
CA ALA A 64 7.68 -18.55 -12.29
C ALA A 64 6.83 -18.03 -11.13
N THR A 65 7.44 -17.87 -9.96
CA THR A 65 6.79 -17.31 -8.77
C THR A 65 6.78 -15.79 -8.79
N LEU A 66 5.84 -15.17 -8.06
CA LEU A 66 5.77 -13.71 -7.93
C LEU A 66 7.11 -13.09 -7.49
N PRO A 67 7.79 -13.59 -6.42
CA PRO A 67 9.09 -13.06 -6.02
C PRO A 67 10.18 -13.26 -7.08
N ALA A 68 10.18 -14.38 -7.81
CA ALA A 68 11.18 -14.61 -8.85
C ALA A 68 11.01 -13.64 -10.02
N ILE A 69 9.77 -13.37 -10.43
CA ILE A 69 9.47 -12.47 -11.55
C ILE A 69 9.66 -11.01 -11.16
N GLN A 70 9.16 -10.58 -10.01
CA GLN A 70 9.15 -9.17 -9.62
C GLN A 70 10.35 -8.73 -8.78
N GLY A 71 11.12 -9.67 -8.22
CA GLY A 71 12.27 -9.36 -7.36
C GLY A 71 13.26 -8.37 -7.99
N PRO A 72 13.69 -8.54 -9.24
CA PRO A 72 14.58 -7.59 -9.92
C PRO A 72 13.97 -6.18 -10.06
N HIS A 73 12.66 -6.08 -10.35
CA HIS A 73 11.95 -4.80 -10.39
C HIS A 73 11.93 -4.13 -9.01
N TRP A 74 11.64 -4.88 -7.94
CA TRP A 74 11.66 -4.34 -6.57
C TRP A 74 13.05 -3.83 -6.19
N GLU A 75 14.09 -4.59 -6.53
CA GLU A 75 15.46 -4.17 -6.26
C GLU A 75 15.83 -2.91 -7.03
N ARG A 76 15.50 -2.82 -8.32
CA ARG A 76 15.68 -1.62 -9.12
C ARG A 76 14.94 -0.42 -8.54
N THR A 77 13.71 -0.62 -8.07
CA THR A 77 12.93 0.43 -7.42
C THR A 77 13.64 0.92 -6.15
N ARG A 78 14.13 0.01 -5.29
CA ARG A 78 14.87 0.38 -4.07
C ARG A 78 16.16 1.13 -4.39
N GLN A 79 16.87 0.74 -5.42
CA GLN A 79 18.06 1.46 -5.89
C GLN A 79 17.70 2.88 -6.35
N ALA A 80 16.60 3.05 -7.10
CA ALA A 80 16.12 4.36 -7.50
C ALA A 80 15.71 5.20 -6.28
N MET A 81 14.99 4.61 -5.30
CA MET A 81 14.63 5.28 -4.05
C MET A 81 15.86 5.82 -3.31
N GLY A 82 16.96 5.07 -3.28
CA GLY A 82 18.21 5.47 -2.63
C GLY A 82 18.92 6.66 -3.26
N GLN A 83 18.51 7.13 -4.44
CA GLN A 83 19.06 8.32 -5.10
C GLN A 83 18.35 9.62 -4.67
N HIS A 84 17.35 9.54 -3.79
CA HIS A 84 16.54 10.68 -3.38
C HIS A 84 16.58 10.88 -1.87
N GLU A 85 16.62 12.15 -1.46
CA GLU A 85 16.59 12.53 -0.04
C GLU A 85 15.25 12.17 0.64
N LEU A 86 14.16 12.16 -0.13
CA LEU A 86 12.82 11.88 0.38
C LEU A 86 12.02 11.01 -0.59
N VAL A 87 11.52 9.90 -0.09
CA VAL A 87 10.61 9.00 -0.83
C VAL A 87 9.41 8.64 0.05
N LEU A 88 8.22 8.70 -0.51
CA LEU A 88 7.02 8.14 0.11
C LEU A 88 6.84 6.70 -0.38
N ILE A 89 6.52 5.80 0.54
CA ILE A 89 6.14 4.42 0.24
C ILE A 89 4.65 4.32 0.56
N LEU A 90 3.85 4.31 -0.50
CA LEU A 90 2.40 4.26 -0.37
C LEU A 90 1.96 2.80 -0.26
N HIS A 91 1.42 2.42 0.89
CA HIS A 91 0.92 1.08 1.14
C HIS A 91 -0.59 1.02 0.95
N ASP A 92 -1.06 -0.01 0.26
CA ASP A 92 -2.48 -0.29 0.12
C ASP A 92 -2.74 -1.77 -0.12
N THR A 93 -3.87 -2.27 0.40
CA THR A 93 -4.32 -3.64 0.19
C THR A 93 -5.65 -3.61 -0.55
N SER A 94 -5.66 -4.22 -1.73
CA SER A 94 -6.86 -4.38 -2.56
C SER A 94 -7.29 -5.83 -2.66
N GLU A 95 -8.56 -6.06 -2.92
CA GLU A 95 -9.12 -7.38 -3.17
C GLU A 95 -9.19 -7.63 -4.68
N LEU A 96 -8.59 -8.73 -5.12
CA LEU A 96 -8.71 -9.21 -6.50
C LEU A 96 -9.90 -10.17 -6.56
N ASP A 97 -11.03 -9.71 -7.08
CA ASP A 97 -12.25 -10.52 -7.22
C ASP A 97 -12.12 -11.51 -8.38
N CYS A 98 -12.10 -12.78 -8.03
CA CYS A 98 -12.05 -13.90 -8.97
C CYS A 98 -13.32 -14.75 -8.92
N THR A 99 -14.42 -14.24 -8.37
CA THR A 99 -15.68 -14.98 -8.15
C THR A 99 -16.23 -15.58 -9.45
N ALA A 100 -16.12 -14.86 -10.57
CA ALA A 100 -16.55 -15.33 -11.88
C ALA A 100 -15.66 -16.46 -12.47
N HIS A 101 -14.50 -16.75 -11.87
CA HIS A 101 -13.55 -17.75 -12.33
C HIS A 101 -13.72 -19.07 -11.57
N HIS A 102 -14.79 -19.80 -11.86
CA HIS A 102 -15.15 -21.02 -11.12
C HIS A 102 -14.08 -22.13 -11.19
N ALA A 103 -13.26 -22.16 -12.24
CA ALA A 103 -12.18 -23.14 -12.41
C ALA A 103 -10.91 -22.77 -11.60
N LEU A 104 -10.83 -21.55 -11.06
CA LEU A 104 -9.68 -21.12 -10.28
C LEU A 104 -9.65 -21.83 -8.93
N GLN A 105 -8.54 -22.52 -8.66
CA GLN A 105 -8.28 -23.16 -7.37
C GLN A 105 -7.43 -22.26 -6.48
N GLY A 106 -7.52 -22.45 -5.15
CA GLY A 106 -6.68 -21.72 -4.19
C GLY A 106 -7.12 -20.29 -3.89
N ALA A 107 -8.24 -19.81 -4.47
CA ALA A 107 -8.83 -18.52 -4.07
C ALA A 107 -9.58 -18.66 -2.75
N GLY A 108 -9.44 -17.65 -1.85
CA GLY A 108 -10.13 -17.60 -0.56
C GLY A 108 -11.28 -16.57 -0.55
N PRO A 109 -12.00 -16.44 0.58
CA PRO A 109 -13.06 -15.47 0.73
C PRO A 109 -12.51 -14.04 0.71
N ILE A 110 -13.22 -13.11 0.04
CA ILE A 110 -12.92 -11.68 0.03
C ILE A 110 -14.21 -10.90 0.35
N GLY A 111 -14.09 -9.59 0.58
CA GLY A 111 -15.22 -8.73 0.95
C GLY A 111 -15.90 -9.23 2.23
N ASP A 112 -17.21 -9.38 2.15
CA ASP A 112 -18.08 -9.92 3.21
C ASP A 112 -18.10 -11.45 3.30
N GLY A 113 -17.24 -12.14 2.52
CA GLY A 113 -17.12 -13.59 2.49
C GLY A 113 -17.96 -14.30 1.41
N HIS A 114 -18.79 -13.57 0.65
CA HIS A 114 -19.56 -14.14 -0.46
C HIS A 114 -18.77 -14.23 -1.77
N ALA A 115 -17.77 -13.37 -1.93
CA ALA A 115 -16.88 -13.36 -3.10
C ALA A 115 -15.59 -14.16 -2.83
N ARG A 116 -14.91 -14.58 -3.93
CA ARG A 116 -13.67 -15.38 -3.88
C ARG A 116 -12.55 -14.67 -4.62
N GLY A 117 -11.35 -14.65 -4.02
CA GLY A 117 -10.21 -13.99 -4.64
C GLY A 117 -8.95 -14.03 -3.81
N PHE A 118 -8.15 -12.98 -3.97
CA PHE A 118 -6.88 -12.79 -3.28
C PHE A 118 -6.81 -11.38 -2.70
N LEU A 119 -6.05 -11.23 -1.63
CA LEU A 119 -5.60 -9.92 -1.15
C LEU A 119 -4.29 -9.59 -1.86
N GLN A 120 -4.22 -8.42 -2.46
CA GLN A 120 -3.00 -7.87 -3.06
C GLN A 120 -2.55 -6.67 -2.25
N HIS A 121 -1.38 -6.76 -1.63
CA HIS A 121 -0.74 -5.63 -0.95
C HIS A 121 0.36 -5.07 -1.83
N ASN A 122 0.37 -3.75 -2.01
CA ASN A 122 1.37 -3.03 -2.77
C ASN A 122 2.07 -1.99 -1.90
N SER A 123 3.39 -1.87 -2.07
CA SER A 123 4.23 -0.81 -1.53
C SER A 123 4.78 -0.01 -2.71
N LEU A 124 4.11 1.09 -3.05
CA LEU A 124 4.45 1.93 -4.21
C LEU A 124 5.39 3.06 -3.79
N ALA A 125 6.58 3.11 -4.36
CA ALA A 125 7.53 4.20 -4.13
C ALA A 125 7.22 5.41 -5.02
N VAL A 126 7.10 6.59 -4.41
CA VAL A 126 6.82 7.84 -5.13
C VAL A 126 7.65 9.00 -4.59
N LEU A 127 7.98 9.93 -5.46
CA LEU A 127 8.49 11.24 -5.06
C LEU A 127 7.31 12.18 -4.79
N PRO A 128 7.30 12.92 -3.67
CA PRO A 128 6.21 13.85 -3.38
C PRO A 128 6.22 15.09 -4.26
N ARG A 129 7.42 15.50 -4.73
CA ARG A 129 7.60 16.69 -5.59
C ARG A 129 8.78 16.50 -6.57
N PRO A 130 8.53 16.55 -7.91
CA PRO A 130 7.21 16.42 -8.52
C PRO A 130 6.59 15.07 -8.17
N ARG A 131 5.25 14.95 -8.17
CA ARG A 131 4.59 13.65 -7.93
C ARG A 131 4.95 12.68 -9.04
N GLN A 132 5.86 11.75 -8.73
CA GLN A 132 6.40 10.80 -9.69
C GLN A 132 6.48 9.41 -9.08
N VAL A 133 5.96 8.42 -9.79
CA VAL A 133 6.11 7.01 -9.41
C VAL A 133 7.51 6.54 -9.77
N LEU A 134 8.23 5.95 -8.81
CA LEU A 134 9.52 5.30 -9.03
C LEU A 134 9.35 3.83 -9.40
N GLY A 135 8.36 3.14 -8.82
CA GLY A 135 8.05 1.75 -9.07
C GLY A 135 7.44 1.07 -7.85
N LEU A 136 7.20 -0.23 -7.95
CA LEU A 136 6.82 -1.06 -6.80
C LEU A 136 8.08 -1.44 -6.02
N ALA A 137 8.15 -1.05 -4.73
CA ALA A 137 9.20 -1.50 -3.82
C ALA A 137 8.94 -2.91 -3.31
N TYR A 138 7.66 -3.30 -3.22
CA TYR A 138 7.22 -4.65 -2.84
C TYR A 138 5.77 -4.90 -3.27
N GLN A 139 5.44 -6.18 -3.50
CA GLN A 139 4.06 -6.65 -3.73
C GLN A 139 3.89 -8.05 -3.15
N GLN A 140 2.73 -8.30 -2.55
CA GLN A 140 2.37 -9.61 -2.02
C GLN A 140 0.94 -9.98 -2.41
N LEU A 141 0.74 -11.24 -2.79
CA LEU A 141 -0.58 -11.86 -2.92
C LEU A 141 -0.80 -12.81 -1.76
N ARG A 142 -1.96 -12.72 -1.13
CA ARG A 142 -2.35 -13.59 -0.02
C ARG A 142 -3.77 -14.10 -0.18
N VAL A 143 -3.97 -15.35 0.19
CA VAL A 143 -5.30 -15.96 0.34
C VAL A 143 -5.77 -15.73 1.76
N ARG A 144 -6.95 -15.11 1.95
CA ARG A 144 -7.58 -14.99 3.26
C ARG A 144 -7.98 -16.37 3.73
N GLN A 145 -7.59 -16.74 4.95
CA GLN A 145 -7.96 -18.00 5.57
C GLN A 145 -9.19 -17.80 6.44
N GLU A 146 -10.18 -18.66 6.29
CA GLU A 146 -11.33 -18.69 7.18
C GLU A 146 -10.88 -19.11 8.58
N ALA A 147 -11.55 -18.56 9.60
CA ALA A 147 -11.31 -18.98 10.98
C ALA A 147 -11.89 -20.39 11.17
N PRO A 148 -11.09 -21.37 11.64
CA PRO A 148 -11.63 -22.69 11.95
C PRO A 148 -12.71 -22.62 13.02
N ALA A 149 -13.76 -23.43 12.90
CA ALA A 149 -14.79 -23.53 13.94
C ALA A 149 -14.14 -23.97 15.26
N GLY A 150 -14.45 -23.26 16.35
CA GLY A 150 -13.87 -23.55 17.67
C GLY A 150 -12.41 -23.10 17.87
N GLU A 151 -11.89 -22.21 17.01
CA GLU A 151 -10.52 -21.68 17.12
C GLU A 151 -10.25 -21.10 18.52
N SER A 152 -9.25 -21.60 19.20
CA SER A 152 -8.80 -21.09 20.50
C SER A 152 -8.13 -19.71 20.34
N LYS A 153 -8.07 -18.92 21.43
CA LYS A 153 -7.37 -17.61 21.46
C LYS A 153 -5.91 -17.73 21.02
N SER A 154 -5.22 -18.80 21.41
CA SER A 154 -3.82 -19.05 21.01
C SER A 154 -3.67 -19.38 19.52
N GLN A 155 -4.58 -20.15 18.93
CA GLN A 155 -4.59 -20.43 17.50
C GLN A 155 -4.88 -19.16 16.70
N ARG A 156 -5.88 -18.36 17.12
CA ARG A 156 -6.21 -17.06 16.50
C ARG A 156 -5.02 -16.10 16.51
N GLN A 157 -4.23 -16.09 17.57
CA GLN A 157 -3.03 -15.24 17.64
C GLN A 157 -1.90 -15.65 16.69
N ARG A 158 -1.85 -16.93 16.29
CA ARG A 158 -0.84 -17.48 15.38
C ARG A 158 -1.28 -17.49 13.92
N ARG A 159 -2.57 -17.33 13.66
CA ARG A 159 -3.11 -17.32 12.30
C ARG A 159 -2.67 -16.04 11.59
N PRO A 160 -2.16 -16.14 10.34
CA PRO A 160 -1.83 -14.97 9.54
C PRO A 160 -3.01 -14.01 9.40
N ARG A 161 -2.77 -12.73 9.62
CA ARG A 161 -3.78 -11.65 9.55
C ARG A 161 -3.56 -10.82 8.29
N GLU A 162 -4.59 -10.13 7.85
CA GLU A 162 -4.45 -9.16 6.76
C GLU A 162 -3.48 -8.04 7.12
N SER A 163 -3.48 -7.62 8.39
CA SER A 163 -2.55 -6.62 8.90
C SER A 163 -1.07 -7.02 8.78
N ASP A 164 -0.76 -8.33 8.71
CA ASP A 164 0.63 -8.80 8.53
C ASP A 164 1.18 -8.41 7.17
N LEU A 165 0.32 -8.17 6.15
CA LEU A 165 0.73 -7.69 4.84
C LEU A 165 1.42 -6.32 4.90
N TRP A 166 0.94 -5.43 5.79
CA TRP A 166 1.56 -4.13 6.04
C TRP A 166 2.95 -4.29 6.64
N LEU A 167 3.08 -5.17 7.64
CA LEU A 167 4.34 -5.47 8.29
C LEU A 167 5.36 -6.04 7.29
N GLU A 168 4.93 -6.97 6.44
CA GLU A 168 5.74 -7.56 5.40
C GLU A 168 6.17 -6.51 4.36
N GLY A 169 5.25 -5.65 3.89
CA GLY A 169 5.53 -4.58 2.95
C GLY A 169 6.59 -3.61 3.47
N ILE A 170 6.43 -3.12 4.71
CA ILE A 170 7.38 -2.22 5.37
C ILE A 170 8.75 -2.91 5.50
N THR A 171 8.78 -4.13 6.04
CA THR A 171 10.03 -4.86 6.31
C THR A 171 10.77 -5.23 5.02
N ALA A 172 10.04 -5.68 3.99
CA ALA A 172 10.62 -6.12 2.73
C ALA A 172 11.19 -4.97 1.89
N THR A 173 10.72 -3.74 2.10
CA THR A 173 11.30 -2.56 1.45
C THR A 173 12.76 -2.32 1.90
N GLY A 174 13.10 -2.71 3.14
CA GLY A 174 14.47 -2.63 3.67
C GLY A 174 14.80 -1.26 4.26
N ARG A 175 16.10 -1.01 4.53
CA ARG A 175 16.55 0.23 5.17
C ARG A 175 16.85 1.31 4.13
N PRO A 176 16.51 2.59 4.41
CA PRO A 176 16.99 3.70 3.59
C PRO A 176 18.52 3.84 3.71
N PRO A 177 19.21 4.25 2.65
CA PRO A 177 20.62 4.61 2.75
C PRO A 177 20.79 5.89 3.59
N GLU A 178 22.01 6.13 4.05
CA GLU A 178 22.35 7.35 4.79
C GLU A 178 22.00 8.61 3.97
N GLY A 179 21.38 9.58 4.62
CA GLY A 179 20.91 10.83 3.96
C GLY A 179 19.57 10.72 3.25
N SER A 180 18.93 9.54 3.18
CA SER A 180 17.61 9.35 2.60
C SER A 180 16.55 9.12 3.70
N CYS A 181 15.40 9.77 3.55
CA CYS A 181 14.24 9.60 4.42
C CYS A 181 13.12 8.89 3.64
N TRP A 182 12.80 7.67 4.04
CA TRP A 182 11.67 6.92 3.49
C TRP A 182 10.49 6.99 4.47
N VAL A 183 9.31 7.31 3.95
CA VAL A 183 8.11 7.53 4.75
C VAL A 183 7.03 6.56 4.31
N ASP A 184 6.67 5.63 5.18
CA ASP A 184 5.54 4.73 4.97
C ASP A 184 4.24 5.50 5.14
N VAL A 185 3.40 5.52 4.11
CA VAL A 185 2.10 6.21 4.12
C VAL A 185 1.00 5.17 3.93
N GLY A 186 0.03 5.18 4.84
CA GLY A 186 -1.04 4.20 4.81
C GLY A 186 -2.39 4.73 5.27
N ASP A 187 -3.44 4.02 4.89
CA ASP A 187 -4.81 4.30 5.31
C ASP A 187 -5.10 3.77 6.72
N ARG A 188 -6.39 3.62 7.06
CA ARG A 188 -6.84 3.10 8.36
C ARG A 188 -6.35 1.67 8.64
N GLY A 189 -6.04 0.88 7.61
CA GLY A 189 -5.50 -0.47 7.74
C GLY A 189 -4.09 -0.51 8.32
N SER A 190 -3.33 0.59 8.21
CA SER A 190 -1.98 0.71 8.77
C SER A 190 -1.95 1.13 10.24
N ASP A 191 -3.10 1.53 10.84
CA ASP A 191 -3.15 2.07 12.20
C ASP A 191 -3.08 0.98 13.28
N TRP A 192 -1.95 0.32 13.35
CA TRP A 192 -1.64 -0.62 14.41
C TRP A 192 -0.18 -0.52 14.84
N SER A 193 0.05 -0.81 16.10
CA SER A 193 1.31 -0.49 16.75
C SER A 193 2.51 -1.26 16.18
N GLU A 194 2.29 -2.48 15.71
CA GLU A 194 3.34 -3.31 15.10
C GLU A 194 3.83 -2.72 13.76
N ALA A 195 2.93 -2.13 12.94
CA ALA A 195 3.34 -1.45 11.70
C ALA A 195 4.18 -0.20 11.98
N MET A 196 3.78 0.63 12.96
CA MET A 196 4.54 1.81 13.38
C MET A 196 5.95 1.43 13.84
N ARG A 197 6.06 0.31 14.56
CA ARG A 197 7.35 -0.17 15.05
C ARG A 197 8.20 -0.78 13.95
N ALA A 198 7.59 -1.57 13.07
CA ALA A 198 8.32 -2.11 11.93
C ALA A 198 8.95 -0.99 11.11
N ALA A 199 8.22 0.10 10.87
CA ALA A 199 8.76 1.28 10.21
C ALA A 199 10.00 1.82 10.96
N GLN A 200 9.92 2.00 12.28
CA GLN A 200 11.07 2.45 13.07
C GLN A 200 12.25 1.46 13.07
N GLU A 201 11.98 0.16 13.17
CA GLU A 201 13.02 -0.89 13.18
C GLU A 201 13.81 -0.95 11.88
N VAL A 202 13.16 -0.68 10.74
CA VAL A 202 13.83 -0.57 9.44
C VAL A 202 14.38 0.83 9.16
N GLY A 203 14.14 1.80 10.05
CA GLY A 203 14.63 3.18 9.91
C GLY A 203 13.76 4.06 9.02
N HIS A 204 12.48 3.70 8.82
CA HIS A 204 11.52 4.54 8.12
C HIS A 204 10.82 5.50 9.08
N ALA A 205 10.41 6.65 8.54
CA ALA A 205 9.33 7.42 9.12
C ALA A 205 7.98 6.84 8.69
N PHE A 206 6.90 7.25 9.36
CA PHE A 206 5.54 6.85 8.96
C PHE A 206 4.54 8.00 9.05
N LEU A 207 3.47 7.89 8.26
CA LEU A 207 2.32 8.77 8.23
C LEU A 207 1.06 7.91 7.98
N PHE A 208 0.37 7.54 9.05
CA PHE A 208 -0.75 6.61 9.01
C PHE A 208 -2.06 7.29 9.41
N ARG A 209 -3.17 6.89 8.79
CA ARG A 209 -4.49 7.41 9.16
C ARG A 209 -5.04 6.67 10.37
N LEU A 210 -5.50 7.44 11.36
CA LEU A 210 -6.09 6.90 12.59
C LEU A 210 -7.38 6.10 12.31
N ALA A 211 -7.41 4.86 12.80
CA ALA A 211 -8.59 4.02 12.87
C ALA A 211 -9.08 3.83 14.32
N GLN A 212 -8.15 3.66 15.26
CA GLN A 212 -8.44 3.30 16.65
C GLN A 212 -8.26 4.49 17.57
N ASN A 213 -9.24 4.75 18.45
CA ASN A 213 -9.12 5.76 19.49
C ASN A 213 -8.31 5.21 20.68
N ARG A 214 -6.99 5.04 20.46
CA ARG A 214 -6.07 4.54 21.50
C ARG A 214 -5.78 5.61 22.55
N GLN A 215 -5.46 5.17 23.77
CA GLN A 215 -4.99 6.04 24.82
C GLN A 215 -3.55 6.47 24.56
N VAL A 216 -3.25 7.74 24.75
CA VAL A 216 -1.92 8.33 24.58
C VAL A 216 -1.62 9.30 25.73
N TRP A 217 -0.36 9.61 25.93
CA TRP A 217 0.05 10.75 26.73
C TRP A 217 0.25 11.98 25.85
N THR A 218 -0.10 13.15 26.38
CA THR A 218 0.03 14.44 25.67
C THR A 218 1.30 15.20 26.06
N THR A 219 2.01 14.75 27.10
CA THR A 219 3.28 15.31 27.56
C THR A 219 4.34 14.22 27.72
N ALA A 220 5.60 14.61 27.70
CA ALA A 220 6.73 13.70 27.89
C ALA A 220 6.77 13.10 29.30
N GLU A 221 6.24 13.82 30.29
CA GLU A 221 6.13 13.43 31.71
C GLU A 221 5.07 12.34 31.92
N ARG A 222 4.19 12.13 30.93
CA ARG A 222 3.18 11.06 30.92
C ARG A 222 2.14 11.18 32.05
N GLU A 223 1.76 12.39 32.37
CA GLU A 223 0.86 12.66 33.47
C GLU A 223 -0.63 12.48 33.13
N GLN A 224 -0.99 12.70 31.84
CA GLN A 224 -2.39 12.68 31.44
C GLN A 224 -2.63 11.69 30.30
N TRP A 225 -3.59 10.81 30.51
CA TRP A 225 -4.13 9.92 29.49
C TRP A 225 -5.35 10.53 28.81
N ILE A 226 -5.37 10.45 27.48
CA ILE A 226 -6.52 10.89 26.69
C ILE A 226 -6.65 9.99 25.47
N GLY A 227 -7.88 9.81 24.97
CA GLY A 227 -8.11 9.19 23.68
C GLY A 227 -7.49 10.03 22.55
N LEU A 228 -6.72 9.41 21.69
CA LEU A 228 -5.98 10.11 20.62
C LEU A 228 -6.90 10.91 19.69
N ARG A 229 -8.08 10.37 19.37
CA ARG A 229 -9.10 11.08 18.59
C ARG A 229 -9.65 12.29 19.34
N ASP A 230 -9.94 12.12 20.61
CA ASP A 230 -10.51 13.17 21.45
C ASP A 230 -9.51 14.32 21.61
N TYR A 231 -8.22 13.96 21.79
CA TYR A 231 -7.15 14.95 21.81
C TYR A 231 -7.00 15.69 20.48
N ALA A 232 -6.96 14.97 19.37
CA ALA A 232 -6.90 15.59 18.04
C ALA A 232 -8.07 16.55 17.79
N CYS A 233 -9.28 16.17 18.23
CA CYS A 233 -10.47 17.01 18.10
C CYS A 233 -10.48 18.24 19.00
N SER A 234 -9.74 18.23 20.11
CA SER A 234 -9.60 19.37 21.04
C SER A 234 -8.55 20.40 20.60
N LEU A 235 -7.68 20.07 19.63
CA LEU A 235 -6.62 20.96 19.20
C LEU A 235 -7.20 22.21 18.49
N PRO A 236 -6.72 23.43 18.86
CA PRO A 236 -7.08 24.63 18.13
C PRO A 236 -6.46 24.60 16.74
N SER A 237 -7.13 25.23 15.77
CA SER A 237 -6.57 25.41 14.44
C SER A 237 -5.28 26.21 14.48
N GLN A 238 -4.26 25.72 13.80
CA GLN A 238 -2.96 26.40 13.61
C GLN A 238 -2.87 27.08 12.23
N GLY A 239 -3.85 26.87 11.39
CA GLY A 239 -3.95 27.47 10.07
C GLY A 239 -4.95 26.76 9.16
N SER A 240 -5.13 27.31 7.97
CA SER A 240 -6.03 26.75 6.95
C SER A 240 -5.31 26.51 5.64
N ASP A 241 -5.89 25.61 4.83
CA ASP A 241 -5.42 25.33 3.48
C ASP A 241 -6.55 24.73 2.62
N GLN A 242 -6.27 24.48 1.35
CA GLN A 242 -7.20 23.88 0.41
C GLN A 242 -6.78 22.45 0.06
N VAL A 243 -7.74 21.57 -0.07
CA VAL A 243 -7.55 20.18 -0.51
C VAL A 243 -8.46 19.89 -1.69
N ASP A 244 -7.87 19.48 -2.81
CA ASP A 244 -8.63 19.03 -3.97
C ASP A 244 -9.10 17.59 -3.74
N ILE A 245 -10.40 17.40 -3.80
CA ILE A 245 -11.07 16.12 -3.67
C ILE A 245 -11.48 15.66 -5.07
N PRO A 246 -10.90 14.57 -5.60
CA PRO A 246 -11.24 14.08 -6.93
C PRO A 246 -12.68 13.57 -7.01
N ALA A 247 -13.23 13.55 -8.21
CA ALA A 247 -14.53 12.93 -8.47
C ALA A 247 -14.47 11.43 -8.12
N ARG A 248 -15.44 10.94 -7.36
CA ARG A 248 -15.55 9.51 -7.00
C ARG A 248 -17.00 9.11 -6.71
N GLY A 249 -17.41 7.92 -7.19
CA GLY A 249 -18.71 7.34 -6.84
C GLY A 249 -19.91 8.23 -7.21
N GLY A 250 -19.88 8.88 -8.38
CA GLY A 250 -20.93 9.78 -8.85
C GLY A 250 -20.90 11.20 -8.24
N ARG A 251 -19.92 11.51 -7.37
CA ARG A 251 -19.70 12.85 -6.82
C ARG A 251 -18.70 13.61 -7.69
N ALA A 252 -19.00 14.88 -8.00
CA ALA A 252 -18.10 15.77 -8.72
C ALA A 252 -16.83 16.08 -7.90
N SER A 253 -15.74 16.41 -8.58
CA SER A 253 -14.53 16.95 -7.93
C SER A 253 -14.85 18.28 -7.27
N ARG A 254 -14.21 18.58 -6.15
CA ARG A 254 -14.34 19.83 -5.42
C ARG A 254 -13.09 20.19 -4.67
N THR A 255 -12.92 21.47 -4.35
CA THR A 255 -11.89 21.95 -3.44
C THR A 255 -12.51 22.20 -2.07
N ALA A 256 -11.95 21.58 -1.02
CA ALA A 256 -12.37 21.76 0.37
C ALA A 256 -11.43 22.74 1.09
N LEU A 257 -12.00 23.73 1.78
CA LEU A 257 -11.26 24.56 2.72
C LEU A 257 -11.14 23.80 4.05
N VAL A 258 -9.91 23.50 4.46
CA VAL A 258 -9.64 22.72 5.65
C VAL A 258 -8.87 23.53 6.69
N GLN A 259 -9.11 23.23 7.95
CA GLN A 259 -8.30 23.63 9.09
C GLN A 259 -7.26 22.55 9.38
N LEU A 260 -6.12 22.96 9.92
CA LEU A 260 -5.01 22.08 10.26
C LEU A 260 -4.57 22.30 11.71
N ALA A 261 -4.27 21.22 12.41
CA ALA A 261 -3.67 21.24 13.73
C ALA A 261 -2.75 20.03 13.93
N ALA A 262 -1.68 20.19 14.72
CA ALA A 262 -0.83 19.10 15.16
C ALA A 262 -0.35 19.29 16.60
N ALA A 263 -0.08 18.18 17.27
CA ALA A 263 0.54 18.18 18.59
C ALA A 263 1.37 16.90 18.77
N PRO A 264 2.42 16.94 19.63
CA PRO A 264 3.17 15.75 19.99
C PRO A 264 2.31 14.82 20.86
N VAL A 265 2.54 13.52 20.72
CA VAL A 265 1.90 12.47 21.52
C VAL A 265 2.89 11.34 21.79
N TRP A 266 2.67 10.63 22.88
CA TRP A 266 3.45 9.47 23.28
C TRP A 266 2.53 8.27 23.37
N ILE A 267 2.77 7.29 22.48
CA ILE A 267 1.94 6.10 22.31
C ILE A 267 2.58 4.96 23.11
N PRO A 268 1.88 4.40 24.13
CA PRO A 268 2.41 3.28 24.90
C PRO A 268 2.45 2.00 24.05
N ALA A 269 3.34 1.10 24.43
CA ALA A 269 3.31 -0.27 23.95
C ALA A 269 1.99 -0.93 24.38
N PRO A 270 1.34 -1.77 23.54
CA PRO A 270 0.21 -2.58 23.98
C PRO A 270 0.62 -3.53 25.11
N ASP A 271 -0.27 -3.74 26.10
CA ASP A 271 -0.02 -4.67 27.23
C ASP A 271 0.30 -6.11 26.77
N ALA A 272 -0.25 -6.53 25.66
CA ALA A 272 -0.03 -7.85 25.07
C ALA A 272 1.15 -7.90 24.08
N ALA A 273 1.98 -6.83 24.01
CA ALA A 273 3.10 -6.79 23.08
C ALA A 273 4.10 -7.93 23.35
N PRO A 274 4.59 -8.62 22.33
CA PRO A 274 5.70 -9.54 22.50
C PRO A 274 6.88 -8.81 23.14
N ARG A 275 7.66 -9.50 23.99
CA ARG A 275 8.82 -8.94 24.73
C ARG A 275 9.91 -8.26 23.89
N ARG A 276 9.71 -8.17 22.59
CA ARG A 276 10.64 -7.59 21.58
C ARG A 276 10.52 -6.08 21.39
N TRP A 277 9.65 -5.40 22.11
CA TRP A 277 9.59 -3.95 21.99
C TRP A 277 10.83 -3.32 22.63
N SER A 278 11.71 -2.74 21.83
CA SER A 278 12.95 -2.11 22.30
C SER A 278 12.70 -0.83 23.11
N GLN A 279 11.55 -0.19 22.88
CA GLN A 279 11.13 1.00 23.60
C GLN A 279 9.67 0.87 24.04
N PRO A 280 9.35 1.15 25.33
CA PRO A 280 7.99 1.03 25.86
C PRO A 280 7.03 2.10 25.34
N VAL A 281 7.55 3.16 24.72
CA VAL A 281 6.77 4.32 24.26
C VAL A 281 7.29 4.79 22.92
N LEU A 282 6.36 5.10 22.03
CA LEU A 282 6.60 5.67 20.71
C LEU A 282 6.26 7.15 20.73
N ALA A 283 7.24 8.02 20.52
CA ALA A 283 7.00 9.44 20.29
C ALA A 283 6.50 9.67 18.87
N ALA A 284 5.41 10.39 18.71
CA ALA A 284 4.77 10.69 17.44
C ALA A 284 4.07 12.05 17.49
N TRP A 285 3.49 12.44 16.38
CA TRP A 285 2.66 13.61 16.22
C TRP A 285 1.28 13.19 15.75
N VAL A 286 0.23 13.70 16.40
CA VAL A 286 -1.13 13.63 15.86
C VAL A 286 -1.36 14.86 15.01
N ILE A 287 -1.95 14.65 13.82
CA ILE A 287 -2.28 15.71 12.86
C ILE A 287 -3.77 15.60 12.57
N ARG A 288 -4.51 16.69 12.73
CA ARG A 288 -5.91 16.78 12.34
C ARG A 288 -6.05 17.73 11.16
N ILE A 289 -6.77 17.30 10.13
CA ILE A 289 -7.14 18.06 8.93
C ILE A 289 -8.65 17.92 8.79
N TRP A 290 -9.38 19.02 8.89
CA TRP A 290 -10.85 18.94 8.86
C TRP A 290 -11.48 20.11 8.12
N GLU A 291 -12.55 19.81 7.41
CA GLU A 291 -13.36 20.78 6.68
C GLU A 291 -14.41 21.38 7.60
N THR A 292 -14.52 22.72 7.63
CA THR A 292 -15.50 23.42 8.47
C THR A 292 -16.79 23.73 7.76
N GLN A 293 -16.79 23.75 6.43
CA GLN A 293 -17.93 24.12 5.60
C GLN A 293 -18.02 23.19 4.41
N ALA A 294 -18.64 22.02 4.61
CA ALA A 294 -18.92 21.10 3.52
C ALA A 294 -20.23 21.51 2.79
N PRO A 295 -20.38 21.23 1.49
CA PRO A 295 -21.64 21.41 0.78
C PRO A 295 -22.76 20.61 1.42
N GLN A 296 -24.00 21.10 1.29
CA GLN A 296 -25.18 20.41 1.86
C GLN A 296 -25.29 18.97 1.34
N GLY A 297 -25.47 18.02 2.25
CA GLY A 297 -25.58 16.59 1.93
C GLY A 297 -24.25 15.89 1.63
N VAL A 298 -23.13 16.58 1.81
CA VAL A 298 -21.78 16.01 1.66
C VAL A 298 -21.13 15.87 3.03
N GLU A 299 -20.61 14.68 3.33
CA GLU A 299 -19.84 14.45 4.55
C GLU A 299 -18.56 15.31 4.53
N PRO A 300 -18.30 16.11 5.60
CA PRO A 300 -17.08 16.90 5.67
C PRO A 300 -15.83 16.05 5.61
N LEU A 301 -14.79 16.55 4.95
CA LEU A 301 -13.47 15.91 4.98
C LEU A 301 -12.92 15.97 6.41
N GLU A 302 -12.54 14.81 6.95
CA GLU A 302 -11.75 14.72 8.18
C GLU A 302 -10.68 13.63 8.06
N TRP A 303 -9.43 14.05 8.24
CA TRP A 303 -8.29 13.15 8.42
C TRP A 303 -7.66 13.39 9.79
N ILE A 304 -7.52 12.33 10.55
CA ILE A 304 -6.67 12.31 11.73
C ILE A 304 -5.52 11.35 11.42
N LEU A 305 -4.30 11.86 11.45
CA LEU A 305 -3.09 11.14 11.05
C LEU A 305 -2.15 11.03 12.26
N ILE A 306 -1.34 9.97 12.25
CA ILE A 306 -0.23 9.76 13.19
C ILE A 306 1.05 9.78 12.37
N CYS A 307 2.01 10.64 12.76
CA CYS A 307 3.27 10.85 12.06
C CYS A 307 4.45 10.70 13.03
N SER A 308 5.51 9.98 12.61
CA SER A 308 6.73 9.87 13.41
C SER A 308 7.66 11.09 13.29
N LEU A 309 7.46 11.93 12.26
CA LEU A 309 8.28 13.11 12.03
C LEU A 309 7.71 14.33 12.77
N PRO A 310 8.56 15.21 13.30
CA PRO A 310 8.14 16.48 13.87
C PRO A 310 7.22 17.26 12.91
N THR A 311 6.17 17.88 13.48
CA THR A 311 5.19 18.65 12.71
C THR A 311 4.79 19.88 13.55
N GLN A 312 5.72 20.83 13.66
CA GLN A 312 5.64 21.99 14.55
C GLN A 312 5.14 23.25 13.83
N THR A 313 5.39 23.35 12.55
CA THR A 313 5.08 24.53 11.74
C THR A 313 3.91 24.27 10.79
N LEU A 314 3.22 25.34 10.38
CA LEU A 314 2.15 25.24 9.40
C LEU A 314 2.64 24.66 8.05
N GLU A 315 3.86 24.95 7.65
CA GLU A 315 4.43 24.42 6.40
C GLU A 315 4.73 22.90 6.50
N GLU A 316 5.17 22.42 7.65
CA GLU A 316 5.30 20.99 7.89
C GLU A 316 3.92 20.32 7.89
N LEU A 317 2.90 20.92 8.52
CA LEU A 317 1.52 20.45 8.48
C LEU A 317 1.00 20.30 7.04
N LYS A 318 1.16 21.32 6.22
CA LYS A 318 0.79 21.29 4.79
C LYS A 318 1.55 20.21 4.05
N THR A 319 2.83 20.04 4.35
CA THR A 319 3.67 18.99 3.75
C THR A 319 3.16 17.60 4.11
N ARG A 320 2.82 17.31 5.38
CA ARG A 320 2.26 16.02 5.80
C ARG A 320 0.89 15.76 5.16
N ARG A 321 0.05 16.81 5.05
CA ARG A 321 -1.22 16.75 4.31
C ARG A 321 -0.99 16.33 2.85
N ASP A 322 -0.04 16.97 2.15
CA ASP A 322 0.27 16.67 0.74
C ASP A 322 0.79 15.24 0.56
N TRP A 323 1.60 14.76 1.50
CA TRP A 323 2.08 13.38 1.49
C TRP A 323 0.92 12.41 1.64
N TYR A 324 0.02 12.65 2.60
CA TYR A 324 -1.14 11.79 2.78
C TYR A 324 -2.09 11.86 1.58
N ALA A 325 -2.31 13.05 1.03
CA ALA A 325 -3.11 13.22 -0.17
C ALA A 325 -2.51 12.48 -1.38
N SER A 326 -1.19 12.27 -1.43
CA SER A 326 -0.56 11.49 -2.52
C SER A 326 -0.91 9.99 -2.48
N ARG A 327 -1.50 9.49 -1.39
CA ARG A 327 -1.90 8.08 -1.24
C ARG A 327 -2.81 7.57 -2.37
N TRP A 328 -3.64 8.44 -2.95
CA TRP A 328 -4.49 8.04 -4.08
C TRP A 328 -3.71 7.49 -5.28
N MET A 329 -2.41 7.78 -5.40
CA MET A 329 -1.58 7.27 -6.50
C MET A 329 -1.46 5.75 -6.48
N VAL A 330 -1.48 5.10 -5.31
CA VAL A 330 -1.47 3.65 -5.22
C VAL A 330 -2.82 3.04 -5.66
N GLU A 331 -3.93 3.75 -5.45
CA GLU A 331 -5.26 3.30 -5.89
C GLU A 331 -5.38 3.27 -7.43
N ILE A 332 -4.66 4.14 -8.15
CA ILE A 332 -4.60 4.09 -9.63
C ILE A 332 -3.81 2.86 -10.12
N CYS A 333 -2.83 2.41 -9.34
CA CYS A 333 -2.10 1.19 -9.64
C CYS A 333 -2.92 -0.08 -9.38
N HIS A 334 -4.08 0.06 -8.72
CA HIS A 334 -5.11 -0.95 -8.57
C HIS A 334 -6.27 -0.56 -9.49
N PRO A 335 -6.20 -0.76 -10.81
CA PRO A 335 -7.36 -0.54 -11.64
C PRO A 335 -8.48 -1.37 -11.03
N ASP A 336 -9.66 -0.76 -10.85
CA ASP A 336 -10.89 -1.53 -10.72
C ASP A 336 -10.89 -2.46 -11.93
N TYR A 337 -10.39 -3.68 -11.75
CA TYR A 337 -10.56 -4.70 -12.77
C TYR A 337 -12.06 -4.81 -12.96
N PRO A 338 -12.62 -4.36 -14.08
CA PRO A 338 -14.03 -4.53 -14.29
C PRO A 338 -14.29 -6.01 -14.04
N SER A 339 -15.39 -6.35 -13.39
CA SER A 339 -15.85 -7.72 -13.14
C SER A 339 -15.91 -8.59 -14.44
N SER A 340 -15.61 -7.96 -15.56
CA SER A 340 -15.42 -8.52 -16.89
C SER A 340 -13.96 -8.72 -17.32
N ALA A 341 -12.95 -8.38 -16.51
CA ALA A 341 -11.57 -8.81 -16.81
C ALA A 341 -11.53 -10.33 -16.69
N ARG A 342 -11.84 -10.97 -17.79
CA ARG A 342 -11.80 -12.43 -17.97
C ARG A 342 -10.35 -12.86 -17.89
N LEU A 343 -9.88 -13.16 -16.68
CA LEU A 343 -8.75 -14.04 -16.53
C LEU A 343 -9.07 -15.26 -17.37
N TYR A 344 -8.17 -15.60 -18.26
CA TYR A 344 -8.31 -16.57 -19.32
C TYR A 344 -8.90 -17.89 -18.80
N ARG A 345 -10.06 -18.30 -19.35
CA ARG A 345 -10.58 -19.66 -19.16
C ARG A 345 -9.64 -20.64 -19.84
N ARG A 346 -8.89 -21.44 -19.10
CA ARG A 346 -8.41 -22.70 -19.66
C ARG A 346 -9.63 -23.54 -20.02
N SER A 347 -10.00 -23.57 -21.28
CA SER A 347 -10.78 -24.67 -21.81
C SER A 347 -9.86 -25.89 -21.85
N ARG A 348 -9.83 -26.71 -20.81
CA ARG A 348 -9.50 -28.10 -20.96
C ARG A 348 -10.67 -28.73 -21.72
N ALA A 349 -10.60 -28.70 -23.04
CA ALA A 349 -11.28 -29.72 -23.83
C ALA A 349 -10.43 -30.97 -23.74
N ALA A 350 -11.08 -32.07 -23.45
CA ALA A 350 -10.58 -33.42 -23.28
C ALA A 350 -9.71 -33.89 -24.45
#